data_cfc98d7c1113c03667862b9e88ee539b
#
_entry.id   cfc98d7c1113c03667862b9e88ee539b
#
_cell.length_a   1.000
_cell.length_b   1.000
_cell.length_c   1.000
_cell.angle_alpha   90.00
_cell.angle_beta   90.00
_cell.angle_gamma   90.00
#
_symmetry.space_group_name_H-M   'P 1'
#
loop_
_entity.id
_entity.type
_entity.pdbx_description
1 polymer ?
#
loop_
_entity_poly.entity_id
_entity_poly.type
_entity_poly.pdbx_seq_one_letter_code
_entity_poly.pdbx_strand_id
1 'polypeptide(L)'
;MVTTSTGLKKDAIYEKVKNNTTFFVSDNYFYKSETYYRIVHHEIEGKPTVPSSKDLIEALVVPICLEKARMHGIRVCSWEISYSYAPLPAIAYAIHYYSDPAEYSILRDADVAREVIHHITNHGRYPFCYQPIVESAEVFPIIAVFGETTAEQPELRHLAQTVFTAFRVPLLSMAVVWDGENYALSSLSSAKYSKLSPEDRTLLQDHLRGISGG
;
A
#
# COMPACT_ATOMS: atom_id res chain seq x y z
N MET A 1 18.89 -26.39 22.68
CA MET A 1 17.81 -25.43 22.33
C MET A 1 18.46 -24.25 21.64
N VAL A 2 18.41 -24.21 20.31
CA VAL A 2 18.92 -23.07 19.53
C VAL A 2 17.69 -22.26 19.12
N THR A 3 17.42 -21.21 19.86
CA THR A 3 16.45 -20.16 19.46
C THR A 3 17.08 -19.38 18.32
N THR A 4 16.87 -19.81 17.10
CA THR A 4 17.14 -18.99 15.93
C THR A 4 16.08 -17.90 15.88
N SER A 5 16.39 -16.75 16.47
CA SER A 5 15.73 -15.48 16.19
C SER A 5 16.00 -15.12 14.73
N THR A 6 15.20 -15.64 13.83
CA THR A 6 15.20 -15.20 12.44
C THR A 6 14.45 -13.87 12.37
N GLY A 7 15.18 -12.80 12.72
CA GLY A 7 14.67 -11.44 12.53
C GLY A 7 14.38 -11.20 11.04
N LEU A 8 13.32 -10.45 10.75
CA LEU A 8 13.02 -9.99 9.41
C LEU A 8 14.22 -9.22 8.86
N LYS A 9 14.80 -9.69 7.77
CA LYS A 9 15.96 -9.05 7.13
C LYS A 9 15.46 -8.01 6.13
N LYS A 10 16.12 -6.87 6.11
CA LYS A 10 15.88 -5.84 5.10
C LYS A 10 16.01 -6.46 3.69
N ASP A 11 15.15 -6.07 2.78
CA ASP A 11 15.11 -6.51 1.38
C ASP A 11 14.92 -8.04 1.19
N ALA A 12 14.59 -8.78 2.27
CA ALA A 12 14.34 -10.22 2.15
C ALA A 12 12.99 -10.49 1.48
N ILE A 13 12.99 -11.47 0.58
CA ILE A 13 11.78 -12.00 -0.04
C ILE A 13 11.48 -13.35 0.61
N TYR A 14 10.32 -13.45 1.26
CA TYR A 14 9.84 -14.71 1.82
C TYR A 14 8.91 -15.37 0.82
N GLU A 15 9.36 -16.49 0.28
CA GLU A 15 8.59 -17.31 -0.63
C GLU A 15 8.10 -18.56 0.09
N LYS A 16 6.80 -18.76 0.13
CA LYS A 16 6.14 -19.86 0.84
C LYS A 16 5.06 -20.49 -0.04
N VAL A 17 5.04 -21.81 -0.09
CA VAL A 17 4.04 -22.55 -0.87
C VAL A 17 3.00 -23.15 0.04
N LYS A 18 1.71 -22.95 -0.26
CA LYS A 18 0.58 -23.58 0.42
C LYS A 18 -0.52 -23.85 -0.60
N ASN A 19 -1.03 -25.08 -0.61
CA ASN A 19 -2.11 -25.51 -1.53
C ASN A 19 -1.80 -25.16 -3.00
N ASN A 20 -0.60 -25.45 -3.46
CA ASN A 20 -0.12 -25.17 -4.84
C ASN A 20 -0.06 -23.68 -5.20
N THR A 21 -0.19 -22.79 -4.24
CA THR A 21 -0.08 -21.33 -4.42
C THR A 21 1.17 -20.81 -3.74
N THR A 22 1.98 -20.01 -4.46
CA THR A 22 3.18 -19.38 -3.90
C THR A 22 2.84 -18.02 -3.34
N PHE A 23 3.09 -17.83 -2.05
CA PHE A 23 2.95 -16.57 -1.35
C PHE A 23 4.30 -15.84 -1.35
N PHE A 24 4.30 -14.63 -1.87
CA PHE A 24 5.46 -13.73 -1.83
C PHE A 24 5.24 -12.64 -0.78
N VAL A 25 6.09 -12.60 0.24
CA VAL A 25 6.08 -11.54 1.24
C VAL A 25 7.39 -10.76 1.16
N SER A 26 7.26 -9.47 0.92
CA SER A 26 8.39 -8.56 0.71
C SER A 26 8.07 -7.16 1.25
N ASP A 27 9.09 -6.42 1.58
CA ASP A 27 8.98 -5.00 1.91
C ASP A 27 9.08 -4.08 0.68
N ASN A 28 9.15 -4.67 -0.52
CA ASN A 28 9.18 -3.96 -1.79
C ASN A 28 8.47 -4.75 -2.89
N TYR A 29 7.24 -4.35 -3.20
CA TYR A 29 6.46 -4.89 -4.31
C TYR A 29 6.45 -3.99 -5.55
N PHE A 30 7.26 -2.96 -5.54
CA PHE A 30 7.25 -1.99 -6.62
C PHE A 30 7.58 -2.64 -7.97
N TYR A 31 7.00 -2.12 -9.03
CA TYR A 31 7.27 -2.52 -10.40
C TYR A 31 8.79 -2.49 -10.68
N LYS A 32 9.31 -3.54 -11.29
CA LYS A 32 10.75 -3.81 -11.48
C LYS A 32 11.56 -4.10 -10.22
N SER A 33 10.94 -4.31 -9.06
CA SER A 33 11.65 -4.91 -7.94
C SER A 33 11.96 -6.39 -8.21
N GLU A 34 12.91 -6.96 -7.48
CA GLU A 34 13.20 -8.40 -7.55
C GLU A 34 11.96 -9.23 -7.24
N THR A 35 11.17 -8.82 -6.24
CA THR A 35 9.91 -9.47 -5.88
C THR A 35 8.94 -9.51 -7.06
N TYR A 36 8.76 -8.37 -7.75
CA TYR A 36 7.89 -8.28 -8.90
C TYR A 36 8.32 -9.23 -10.02
N TYR A 37 9.62 -9.29 -10.34
CA TYR A 37 10.13 -10.21 -11.36
C TYR A 37 9.96 -11.69 -10.98
N ARG A 38 10.15 -12.06 -9.71
CA ARG A 38 9.90 -13.43 -9.24
C ARG A 38 8.43 -13.83 -9.38
N ILE A 39 7.50 -12.93 -9.02
CA ILE A 39 6.07 -13.14 -9.21
C ILE A 39 5.74 -13.38 -10.69
N VAL A 40 6.18 -12.46 -11.57
CA VAL A 40 5.95 -12.59 -13.02
C VAL A 40 6.56 -13.87 -13.59
N HIS A 41 7.75 -14.26 -13.12
CA HIS A 41 8.38 -15.52 -13.54
C HIS A 41 7.51 -16.74 -13.19
N HIS A 42 6.98 -16.81 -11.95
CA HIS A 42 6.07 -17.88 -11.56
C HIS A 42 4.79 -17.88 -12.40
N GLU A 43 4.21 -16.71 -12.69
CA GLU A 43 3.01 -16.59 -13.52
C GLU A 43 3.24 -17.07 -14.95
N ILE A 44 4.40 -16.77 -15.55
CA ILE A 44 4.79 -17.26 -16.88
C ILE A 44 4.89 -18.79 -16.89
N GLU A 45 5.35 -19.40 -15.78
CA GLU A 45 5.39 -20.85 -15.61
C GLU A 45 4.02 -21.47 -15.30
N GLY A 46 2.95 -20.68 -15.23
CA GLY A 46 1.59 -21.13 -14.90
C GLY A 46 1.39 -21.46 -13.42
N LYS A 47 2.25 -20.99 -12.53
CA LYS A 47 2.16 -21.19 -11.09
C LYS A 47 1.34 -20.06 -10.46
N PRO A 48 0.27 -20.36 -9.68
CA PRO A 48 -0.51 -19.32 -9.02
C PRO A 48 0.31 -18.63 -7.91
N THR A 49 0.21 -17.31 -7.84
CA THR A 49 0.91 -16.47 -6.87
C THR A 49 -0.03 -15.61 -6.04
N VAL A 50 0.40 -15.23 -4.85
CA VAL A 50 -0.21 -14.22 -3.99
C VAL A 50 0.90 -13.32 -3.45
N PRO A 51 0.89 -12.03 -3.83
CA PRO A 51 0.01 -11.39 -4.82
C PRO A 51 0.34 -11.83 -6.25
N SER A 52 -0.59 -11.59 -7.17
CA SER A 52 -0.28 -11.61 -8.60
C SER A 52 0.33 -10.28 -9.05
N SER A 53 0.98 -10.27 -10.21
CA SER A 53 1.48 -9.02 -10.81
C SER A 53 0.36 -8.02 -11.08
N LYS A 54 -0.82 -8.51 -11.44
CA LYS A 54 -2.04 -7.70 -11.59
C LYS A 54 -2.47 -7.08 -10.26
N ASP A 55 -2.52 -7.87 -9.17
CA ASP A 55 -2.89 -7.37 -7.84
C ASP A 55 -1.97 -6.23 -7.40
N LEU A 56 -0.67 -6.33 -7.72
CA LEU A 56 0.31 -5.28 -7.39
C LEU A 56 0.07 -3.98 -8.16
N ILE A 57 -0.19 -4.06 -9.46
CA ILE A 57 -0.50 -2.86 -10.26
C ILE A 57 -1.79 -2.20 -9.74
N GLU A 58 -2.81 -3.01 -9.48
CA GLU A 58 -4.11 -2.52 -8.98
C GLU A 58 -4.01 -1.94 -7.56
N ALA A 59 -3.09 -2.42 -6.73
CA ALA A 59 -2.87 -1.89 -5.39
C ALA A 59 -2.00 -0.63 -5.37
N LEU A 60 -0.92 -0.60 -6.16
CA LEU A 60 0.13 0.41 -6.03
C LEU A 60 -0.01 1.60 -6.99
N VAL A 61 -0.98 1.61 -7.89
CA VAL A 61 -1.31 2.77 -8.71
C VAL A 61 -2.51 3.48 -8.12
N VAL A 62 -2.30 4.63 -7.48
CA VAL A 62 -3.30 5.29 -6.62
C VAL A 62 -4.69 5.42 -7.27
N PRO A 63 -4.88 5.96 -8.48
CA PRO A 63 -6.20 6.04 -9.09
C PRO A 63 -6.88 4.68 -9.32
N ILE A 64 -6.10 3.67 -9.73
CA ILE A 64 -6.60 2.31 -9.95
C ILE A 64 -6.97 1.66 -8.62
N CYS A 65 -6.13 1.85 -7.60
CA CYS A 65 -6.36 1.38 -6.25
C CYS A 65 -7.69 1.89 -5.70
N LEU A 66 -7.94 3.18 -5.80
CA LEU A 66 -9.15 3.81 -5.25
C LEU A 66 -10.41 3.33 -5.99
N GLU A 67 -10.39 3.20 -7.31
CA GLU A 67 -11.53 2.66 -8.06
C GLU A 67 -11.80 1.19 -7.72
N LYS A 68 -10.76 0.35 -7.66
CA LYS A 68 -10.94 -1.05 -7.25
C LYS A 68 -11.45 -1.14 -5.81
N ALA A 69 -10.91 -0.36 -4.88
CA ALA A 69 -11.39 -0.32 -3.50
C ALA A 69 -12.87 0.07 -3.41
N ARG A 70 -13.29 1.11 -4.15
CA ARG A 70 -14.69 1.54 -4.23
C ARG A 70 -15.62 0.43 -4.75
N MET A 71 -15.19 -0.31 -5.78
CA MET A 71 -15.95 -1.47 -6.31
C MET A 71 -16.11 -2.59 -5.26
N HIS A 72 -15.21 -2.69 -4.30
CA HIS A 72 -15.28 -3.64 -3.18
C HIS A 72 -15.96 -3.07 -1.92
N GLY A 73 -16.64 -1.90 -2.04
CA GLY A 73 -17.36 -1.27 -0.93
C GLY A 73 -16.47 -0.59 0.10
N ILE A 74 -15.19 -0.42 -0.18
CA ILE A 74 -14.27 0.32 0.68
C ILE A 74 -14.51 1.82 0.49
N ARG A 75 -14.68 2.55 1.60
CA ARG A 75 -14.73 4.02 1.58
C ARG A 75 -13.36 4.55 1.19
N VAL A 76 -13.33 5.36 0.14
CA VAL A 76 -12.12 5.98 -0.40
C VAL A 76 -12.24 7.50 -0.41
N CYS A 77 -11.12 8.20 -0.39
CA CYS A 77 -11.07 9.62 -0.67
C CYS A 77 -11.53 9.90 -2.11
N SER A 78 -12.28 10.97 -2.33
CA SER A 78 -12.50 11.50 -3.69
C SER A 78 -11.17 11.86 -4.33
N TRP A 79 -11.01 11.62 -5.62
CA TRP A 79 -9.75 11.87 -6.30
C TRP A 79 -9.95 12.39 -7.72
N GLU A 80 -8.99 13.15 -8.20
CA GLU A 80 -8.92 13.62 -9.58
C GLU A 80 -7.46 13.64 -10.06
N ILE A 81 -7.29 13.77 -11.37
CA ILE A 81 -5.98 13.89 -12.03
C ILE A 81 -5.81 15.30 -12.57
N SER A 82 -4.64 15.88 -12.33
CA SER A 82 -4.28 17.20 -12.81
C SER A 82 -2.80 17.26 -13.22
N TYR A 83 -2.41 18.32 -13.91
CA TYR A 83 -1.02 18.61 -14.28
C TYR A 83 -0.45 19.85 -13.58
N SER A 84 -1.30 20.70 -13.02
CA SER A 84 -0.86 22.02 -12.56
C SER A 84 -1.57 22.57 -11.34
N TYR A 85 -2.70 22.01 -10.93
CA TYR A 85 -3.53 22.57 -9.86
C TYR A 85 -4.24 21.50 -9.06
N ALA A 86 -4.38 21.74 -7.76
CA ALA A 86 -5.28 21.03 -6.85
C ALA A 86 -5.99 22.07 -5.95
N PRO A 87 -7.28 21.85 -5.59
CA PRO A 87 -7.92 22.62 -4.53
C PRO A 87 -7.21 22.36 -3.20
N LEU A 88 -7.29 23.30 -2.29
CA LEU A 88 -6.67 23.16 -0.96
C LEU A 88 -7.75 23.13 0.12
N PRO A 89 -7.53 22.32 1.18
CA PRO A 89 -6.42 21.38 1.37
C PRO A 89 -6.60 20.09 0.57
N ALA A 90 -5.49 19.43 0.20
CA ALA A 90 -5.51 18.17 -0.55
C ALA A 90 -4.30 17.28 -0.23
N ILE A 91 -4.43 15.99 -0.51
CA ILE A 91 -3.30 15.05 -0.59
C ILE A 91 -2.92 14.93 -2.06
N ALA A 92 -1.63 15.01 -2.37
CA ALA A 92 -1.10 14.87 -3.73
C ALA A 92 -0.18 13.66 -3.85
N TYR A 93 -0.37 12.88 -4.91
CA TYR A 93 0.41 11.71 -5.28
C TYR A 93 1.00 11.89 -6.68
N ALA A 94 2.30 11.74 -6.81
CA ALA A 94 2.90 11.54 -8.12
C ALA A 94 2.42 10.20 -8.70
N ILE A 95 2.00 10.18 -9.96
CA ILE A 95 1.52 8.95 -10.64
C ILE A 95 2.34 8.62 -11.88
N HIS A 96 3.54 9.15 -11.96
CA HIS A 96 4.47 8.76 -13.02
C HIS A 96 5.17 7.44 -12.67
N TYR A 97 5.85 6.89 -13.66
CA TYR A 97 6.48 5.57 -13.63
C TYR A 97 7.43 5.29 -12.45
N TYR A 98 8.06 6.31 -11.88
CA TYR A 98 9.03 6.19 -10.79
C TYR A 98 8.46 6.60 -9.42
N SER A 99 7.17 6.92 -9.34
CA SER A 99 6.56 7.36 -8.09
C SER A 99 6.27 6.19 -7.15
N ASP A 100 6.52 6.39 -5.86
CA ASP A 100 6.11 5.47 -4.80
C ASP A 100 4.86 6.05 -4.12
N PRO A 101 3.72 5.34 -4.07
CA PRO A 101 2.51 5.81 -3.40
C PRO A 101 2.68 6.00 -1.88
N ALA A 102 3.79 5.55 -1.29
CA ALA A 102 4.16 5.90 0.08
C ALA A 102 4.64 7.36 0.23
N GLU A 103 5.02 7.99 -0.88
CA GLU A 103 5.50 9.37 -0.93
C GLU A 103 4.36 10.27 -1.39
N TYR A 104 3.57 10.76 -0.43
CA TYR A 104 2.52 11.74 -0.67
C TYR A 104 2.82 13.05 0.02
N SER A 105 2.22 14.13 -0.47
CA SER A 105 2.31 15.47 0.11
C SER A 105 0.94 15.96 0.55
N ILE A 106 0.85 16.52 1.75
CA ILE A 106 -0.37 17.20 2.22
C ILE A 106 -0.22 18.67 1.88
N LEU A 107 -1.07 19.15 0.98
CA LEU A 107 -1.09 20.53 0.48
C LEU A 107 -2.10 21.33 1.29
N ARG A 108 -1.63 22.32 2.07
CA ARG A 108 -2.48 23.23 2.84
C ARG A 108 -2.22 24.71 2.50
N ASP A 109 -1.02 25.00 2.03
CA ASP A 109 -0.56 26.33 1.65
C ASP A 109 -0.38 26.43 0.13
N ALA A 110 -0.78 27.56 -0.47
CA ALA A 110 -0.78 27.72 -1.93
C ALA A 110 0.62 27.81 -2.53
N ASP A 111 1.59 28.39 -1.82
CA ASP A 111 2.95 28.54 -2.33
C ASP A 111 3.68 27.20 -2.22
N VAL A 112 3.54 26.49 -1.08
CA VAL A 112 4.04 25.12 -0.91
C VAL A 112 3.41 24.17 -1.94
N ALA A 113 2.11 24.28 -2.15
CA ALA A 113 1.40 23.45 -3.14
C ALA A 113 1.95 23.65 -4.56
N ARG A 114 2.23 24.89 -4.95
CA ARG A 114 2.82 25.20 -6.27
C ARG A 114 4.19 24.54 -6.45
N GLU A 115 5.06 24.62 -5.44
CA GLU A 115 6.39 24.01 -5.47
C GLU A 115 6.30 22.48 -5.53
N VAL A 116 5.48 21.88 -4.66
CA VAL A 116 5.26 20.43 -4.63
C VAL A 116 4.71 19.93 -5.97
N ILE A 117 3.64 20.54 -6.49
CA ILE A 117 3.04 20.16 -7.78
C ILE A 117 4.06 20.29 -8.91
N HIS A 118 4.82 21.36 -8.94
CA HIS A 118 5.88 21.56 -9.93
C HIS A 118 6.94 20.45 -9.86
N HIS A 119 7.30 20.01 -8.65
CA HIS A 119 8.26 18.95 -8.43
C HIS A 119 7.70 17.58 -8.85
N ILE A 120 6.54 17.16 -8.31
CA ILE A 120 5.97 15.82 -8.57
C ILE A 120 5.49 15.63 -10.01
N THR A 121 5.18 16.73 -10.72
CA THR A 121 4.82 16.68 -12.15
C THR A 121 6.03 16.80 -13.08
N ASN A 122 7.23 16.96 -12.54
CA ASN A 122 8.42 17.31 -13.31
C ASN A 122 8.14 18.48 -14.24
N HIS A 123 7.81 19.65 -13.68
CA HIS A 123 7.50 20.89 -14.39
C HIS A 123 6.28 20.77 -15.31
N GLY A 124 5.23 20.09 -14.87
CA GLY A 124 3.99 19.90 -15.64
C GLY A 124 4.06 18.83 -16.73
N ARG A 125 5.13 18.04 -16.79
CA ARG A 125 5.34 16.97 -17.76
C ARG A 125 4.46 15.75 -17.50
N TYR A 126 4.27 15.40 -16.21
CA TYR A 126 3.51 14.24 -15.77
C TYR A 126 2.26 14.67 -15.02
N PRO A 127 1.19 13.89 -15.10
CA PRO A 127 0.03 14.13 -14.26
C PRO A 127 0.33 13.72 -12.80
N PHE A 128 -0.46 14.24 -11.89
CA PHE A 128 -0.53 13.79 -10.52
C PHE A 128 -1.98 13.55 -10.10
N CYS A 129 -2.17 12.67 -9.10
CA CYS A 129 -3.46 12.44 -8.49
C CYS A 129 -3.57 13.32 -7.24
N TYR A 130 -4.70 14.01 -7.06
CA TYR A 130 -4.99 14.73 -5.84
C TYR A 130 -6.31 14.27 -5.21
N GLN A 131 -6.40 14.40 -3.90
CA GLN A 131 -7.55 14.03 -3.09
C GLN A 131 -7.90 15.22 -2.19
N PRO A 132 -9.01 15.93 -2.46
CA PRO A 132 -9.49 16.99 -1.58
C PRO A 132 -9.79 16.41 -0.18
N ILE A 133 -9.37 17.11 0.86
CA ILE A 133 -9.64 16.75 2.26
C ILE A 133 -10.20 17.96 3.02
N VAL A 134 -10.82 17.71 4.17
CA VAL A 134 -11.22 18.80 5.06
C VAL A 134 -10.00 19.31 5.84
N GLU A 135 -10.05 20.57 6.32
CA GLU A 135 -8.93 21.21 7.00
C GLU A 135 -8.47 20.44 8.25
N SER A 136 -9.43 19.87 8.98
CA SER A 136 -9.20 19.07 10.19
C SER A 136 -8.80 17.63 9.92
N ALA A 137 -8.71 17.21 8.65
CA ALA A 137 -8.40 15.81 8.34
C ALA A 137 -6.99 15.42 8.79
N GLU A 138 -6.90 14.22 9.35
CA GLU A 138 -5.65 13.58 9.72
C GLU A 138 -5.34 12.46 8.73
N VAL A 139 -4.07 12.36 8.32
CA VAL A 139 -3.58 11.32 7.41
C VAL A 139 -2.50 10.53 8.11
N PHE A 140 -2.67 9.23 8.21
CA PHE A 140 -1.72 8.37 8.91
C PHE A 140 -1.60 6.99 8.26
N PRO A 141 -0.42 6.35 8.38
CA PRO A 141 -0.20 5.01 7.85
C PRO A 141 -0.70 3.94 8.82
N ILE A 142 -1.26 2.86 8.26
CA ILE A 142 -1.61 1.63 8.99
C ILE A 142 -0.95 0.46 8.28
N ILE A 143 -0.27 -0.40 9.03
CA ILE A 143 0.29 -1.64 8.50
C ILE A 143 -0.81 -2.71 8.47
N ALA A 144 -0.91 -3.39 7.33
CA ALA A 144 -1.76 -4.57 7.14
C ALA A 144 -0.90 -5.78 6.78
N VAL A 145 -1.06 -6.86 7.52
CA VAL A 145 -0.38 -8.13 7.36
C VAL A 145 -1.42 -9.22 7.10
N PHE A 146 -1.51 -9.74 5.89
CA PHE A 146 -2.52 -10.72 5.47
C PHE A 146 -3.96 -10.32 5.83
N GLY A 147 -4.26 -9.02 5.81
CA GLY A 147 -5.57 -8.46 6.15
C GLY A 147 -5.79 -8.22 7.63
N GLU A 148 -4.81 -8.47 8.47
CA GLU A 148 -4.83 -8.14 9.89
C GLU A 148 -4.00 -6.88 10.16
N THR A 149 -4.34 -6.16 11.22
CA THR A 149 -3.61 -4.97 11.68
C THR A 149 -3.59 -4.91 13.20
N THR A 150 -2.58 -4.29 13.77
CA THR A 150 -2.44 -4.02 15.20
C THR A 150 -3.26 -2.82 15.68
N ALA A 151 -3.96 -2.11 14.77
CA ALA A 151 -4.85 -1.02 15.12
C ALA A 151 -5.99 -1.48 16.04
N GLU A 152 -6.32 -0.69 17.05
CA GLU A 152 -7.35 -1.03 18.04
C GLU A 152 -8.77 -0.82 17.51
N GLN A 153 -8.95 0.12 16.57
CA GLN A 153 -10.25 0.51 16.01
C GLN A 153 -10.83 -0.61 15.14
N PRO A 154 -12.08 -1.06 15.43
CA PRO A 154 -12.73 -2.12 14.65
C PRO A 154 -12.87 -1.79 13.16
N GLU A 155 -13.10 -0.51 12.84
CA GLU A 155 -13.24 -0.01 11.46
C GLU A 155 -11.94 -0.21 10.66
N LEU A 156 -10.79 0.03 11.30
CA LEU A 156 -9.49 -0.13 10.67
C LEU A 156 -9.13 -1.60 10.47
N ARG A 157 -9.53 -2.48 11.40
CA ARG A 157 -9.40 -3.94 11.23
C ARG A 157 -10.25 -4.44 10.09
N HIS A 158 -11.50 -3.98 10.01
CA HIS A 158 -12.39 -4.32 8.90
C HIS A 158 -11.85 -3.80 7.57
N LEU A 159 -11.32 -2.57 7.54
CA LEU A 159 -10.66 -1.99 6.38
C LEU A 159 -9.49 -2.86 5.90
N ALA A 160 -8.58 -3.26 6.80
CA ALA A 160 -7.44 -4.11 6.47
C ALA A 160 -7.87 -5.46 5.87
N GLN A 161 -8.88 -6.11 6.46
CA GLN A 161 -9.42 -7.37 5.98
C GLN A 161 -10.05 -7.23 4.58
N THR A 162 -10.83 -6.16 4.35
CA THR A 162 -11.47 -5.91 3.05
C THR A 162 -10.43 -5.56 1.98
N VAL A 163 -9.41 -4.78 2.33
CA VAL A 163 -8.27 -4.47 1.45
C VAL A 163 -7.55 -5.77 1.05
N PHE A 164 -7.26 -6.67 1.98
CA PHE A 164 -6.62 -7.93 1.63
C PHE A 164 -7.51 -8.81 0.74
N THR A 165 -8.81 -8.84 0.98
CA THR A 165 -9.76 -9.56 0.13
C THR A 165 -9.77 -9.03 -1.29
N ALA A 166 -9.71 -7.70 -1.45
CA ALA A 166 -9.73 -7.03 -2.75
C ALA A 166 -8.41 -7.14 -3.53
N PHE A 167 -7.28 -6.96 -2.85
CA PHE A 167 -5.98 -6.78 -3.50
C PHE A 167 -5.02 -7.96 -3.30
N ARG A 168 -5.25 -8.82 -2.32
CA ARG A 168 -4.46 -10.02 -2.03
C ARG A 168 -2.96 -9.79 -1.82
N VAL A 169 -2.56 -8.59 -1.42
CA VAL A 169 -1.15 -8.27 -1.11
C VAL A 169 -0.88 -8.54 0.37
N PRO A 170 0.06 -9.44 0.71
CA PRO A 170 0.26 -9.92 2.07
C PRO A 170 0.77 -8.88 3.07
N LEU A 171 1.55 -7.90 2.62
CA LEU A 171 2.14 -6.89 3.48
C LEU A 171 2.02 -5.51 2.82
N LEU A 172 1.21 -4.65 3.40
CA LEU A 172 0.94 -3.30 2.90
C LEU A 172 1.02 -2.25 4.00
N SER A 173 1.33 -1.03 3.60
CA SER A 173 1.01 0.18 4.34
C SER A 173 -0.18 0.84 3.66
N MET A 174 -1.24 1.09 4.41
CA MET A 174 -2.44 1.81 3.99
C MET A 174 -2.33 3.25 4.47
N ALA A 175 -2.38 4.24 3.59
CA ALA A 175 -2.60 5.63 3.97
C ALA A 175 -4.10 5.82 4.20
N VAL A 176 -4.47 6.18 5.42
CA VAL A 176 -5.87 6.35 5.85
C VAL A 176 -6.10 7.80 6.24
N VAL A 177 -7.23 8.35 5.82
CA VAL A 177 -7.69 9.69 6.19
C VAL A 177 -8.81 9.55 7.21
N TRP A 178 -8.69 10.27 8.31
CA TRP A 178 -9.76 10.51 9.28
C TRP A 178 -10.30 11.92 9.10
N ASP A 179 -11.58 12.05 8.76
CA ASP A 179 -12.24 13.34 8.52
C ASP A 179 -12.92 13.95 9.74
N GLY A 180 -12.79 13.29 10.91
CA GLY A 180 -13.48 13.62 12.17
C GLY A 180 -14.66 12.70 12.47
N GLU A 181 -15.17 11.96 11.48
CA GLU A 181 -16.30 11.03 11.63
C GLU A 181 -15.99 9.63 11.04
N ASN A 182 -15.23 9.57 9.97
CA ASN A 182 -15.05 8.34 9.22
C ASN A 182 -13.62 8.15 8.73
N TYR A 183 -13.23 6.89 8.58
CA TYR A 183 -12.00 6.50 7.93
C TYR A 183 -12.23 6.30 6.43
N ALA A 184 -11.30 6.80 5.61
CA ALA A 184 -11.28 6.59 4.16
C ALA A 184 -9.88 6.14 3.71
N LEU A 185 -9.81 5.21 2.79
CA LEU A 185 -8.56 4.80 2.16
C LEU A 185 -8.10 5.89 1.19
N SER A 186 -6.84 6.28 1.30
CA SER A 186 -6.17 7.26 0.43
C SER A 186 -5.20 6.60 -0.55
N SER A 187 -4.41 5.62 -0.10
CA SER A 187 -3.52 4.84 -0.98
C SER A 187 -3.06 3.55 -0.31
N LEU A 188 -2.49 2.67 -1.12
CA LEU A 188 -1.75 1.49 -0.69
C LEU A 188 -0.30 1.58 -1.16
N SER A 189 0.63 1.15 -0.32
CA SER A 189 2.05 1.10 -0.63
C SER A 189 2.73 -0.11 0.00
N SER A 190 3.95 -0.43 -0.43
CA SER A 190 4.76 -1.46 0.21
C SER A 190 5.13 -1.05 1.64
N ALA A 191 4.94 -1.95 2.61
CA ALA A 191 5.35 -1.71 4.00
C ALA A 191 6.82 -2.11 4.20
N LYS A 192 7.68 -1.16 4.56
CA LYS A 192 9.10 -1.44 4.81
C LYS A 192 9.28 -2.19 6.13
N TYR A 193 10.06 -3.29 6.13
CA TYR A 193 10.35 -4.05 7.35
C TYR A 193 10.94 -3.21 8.48
N SER A 194 11.69 -2.15 8.13
CA SER A 194 12.27 -1.23 9.11
C SER A 194 11.24 -0.36 9.83
N LYS A 195 10.04 -0.19 9.24
CA LYS A 195 8.95 0.62 9.79
C LYS A 195 7.91 -0.20 10.56
N LEU A 196 8.03 -1.53 10.58
CA LEU A 196 7.13 -2.40 11.33
C LEU A 196 7.36 -2.24 12.84
N SER A 197 6.27 -2.09 13.60
CA SER A 197 6.30 -2.18 15.05
C SER A 197 6.70 -3.58 15.52
N PRO A 198 7.05 -3.78 16.79
CA PRO A 198 7.29 -5.11 17.33
C PRO A 198 6.08 -6.05 17.16
N GLU A 199 4.88 -5.52 17.33
CA GLU A 199 3.61 -6.22 17.19
C GLU A 199 3.37 -6.64 15.73
N ASP A 200 3.55 -5.72 14.77
CA ASP A 200 3.44 -6.02 13.34
C ASP A 200 4.45 -7.09 12.91
N ARG A 201 5.66 -7.04 13.45
CA ARG A 201 6.70 -8.07 13.19
C ARG A 201 6.30 -9.44 13.71
N THR A 202 5.72 -9.49 14.91
CA THR A 202 5.23 -10.74 15.50
C THR A 202 4.10 -11.30 14.63
N LEU A 203 3.12 -10.48 14.28
CA LEU A 203 2.01 -10.85 13.41
C LEU A 203 2.51 -11.41 12.07
N LEU A 204 3.46 -10.74 11.42
CA LEU A 204 4.04 -11.21 10.16
C LEU A 204 4.78 -12.54 10.31
N GLN A 205 5.55 -12.72 11.39
CA GLN A 205 6.28 -13.96 11.63
C GLN A 205 5.33 -15.14 11.87
N ASP A 206 4.22 -14.93 12.57
CA ASP A 206 3.23 -15.98 12.85
C ASP A 206 2.52 -16.41 11.55
N HIS A 207 2.16 -15.46 10.68
CA HIS A 207 1.64 -15.80 9.35
C HIS A 207 2.64 -16.57 8.50
N LEU A 208 3.92 -16.15 8.48
CA LEU A 208 4.96 -16.87 7.73
C LEU A 208 5.19 -18.30 8.22
N ARG A 209 5.06 -18.55 9.55
CA ARG A 209 5.12 -19.89 10.13
C ARG A 209 3.88 -20.71 9.77
N GLY A 210 2.68 -20.11 9.84
CA GLY A 210 1.41 -20.76 9.52
C GLY A 210 1.28 -21.21 8.07
N ILE A 211 1.97 -20.54 7.13
CA ILE A 211 2.04 -20.96 5.74
C ILE A 211 2.98 -22.15 5.56
N SER A 212 4.03 -22.26 6.41
CA SER A 212 5.06 -23.32 6.29
C SER A 212 4.68 -24.65 6.96
N GLY A 213 3.61 -24.70 7.75
CA GLY A 213 3.20 -25.86 8.58
C GLY A 213 2.02 -26.65 7.99
N GLY A 214 1.70 -26.50 6.71
CA GLY A 214 0.62 -27.21 6.03
C GLY A 214 1.14 -28.22 5.00
#